data_d3249735cfeb52569e4a90dd0dbc1a1f
#
_entry.id   d3249735cfeb52569e4a90dd0dbc1a1f
#
_cell.length_a   1.000
_cell.length_b   1.000
_cell.length_c   1.000
_cell.angle_alpha   90.00
_cell.angle_beta   90.00
_cell.angle_gamma   90.00
#
_symmetry.space_group_name_H-M   'P 1'
#
loop_
_entity.id
_entity.type
_entity.pdbx_description
1 polymer ?
#
loop_
_entity_poly.entity_id
_entity_poly.type
_entity_poly.pdbx_seq_one_letter_code
_entity_poly.pdbx_strand_id
1 'polypeptide(L)'
;MPGVGKINALSIFPVAMLNNSVFAFMNFMQPYVLEQHLGIARNIQGAVTGSVATMQEIMILLLTAIMGALADKVGRRPVFAIGLVLMALAYFCFPLMTNFYEIYFVRAIFAVGVSAASTVLLIFTGDYPQEQSRGRLIGIMGLFQGIGVTVTSLVLVKMPSVFSDRGFDPIQSGTYTLWIGTLICLLAAIIVFIFLKPGLHQKQQNTSSFKKLFTEGLQAAKNDADIRLAYFASLAARGDLIVVGLFTFCLLYTSDAADEGLGV
;
A
#
# COMPACT_ATOMS: atom_id res chain seq x y z
N MET A 1 2.09 -9.22 -23.63
CA MET A 1 3.32 -10.04 -23.55
C MET A 1 3.11 -11.37 -24.25
N PRO A 2 3.98 -11.81 -25.17
CA PRO A 2 3.93 -13.17 -25.70
C PRO A 2 4.18 -14.18 -24.58
N GLY A 3 3.29 -15.17 -24.47
CA GLY A 3 3.42 -16.27 -23.49
C GLY A 3 2.79 -15.99 -22.11
N VAL A 4 1.97 -14.97 -21.91
CA VAL A 4 1.12 -14.80 -20.72
C VAL A 4 -0.07 -15.76 -20.87
N GLY A 5 -0.14 -16.77 -20.01
CA GLY A 5 -1.28 -17.70 -19.96
C GLY A 5 -2.50 -17.04 -19.29
N LYS A 6 -3.70 -17.60 -19.52
CA LYS A 6 -4.93 -17.13 -18.87
C LYS A 6 -4.84 -17.09 -17.34
N ILE A 7 -4.15 -18.05 -16.75
CA ILE A 7 -3.96 -18.15 -15.29
C ILE A 7 -3.12 -16.97 -14.78
N ASN A 8 -2.04 -16.62 -15.47
CA ASN A 8 -1.18 -15.48 -15.08
C ASN A 8 -1.90 -14.14 -15.21
N ALA A 9 -2.75 -14.00 -16.24
CA ALA A 9 -3.56 -12.80 -16.40
C ALA A 9 -4.68 -12.71 -15.33
N LEU A 10 -5.26 -13.85 -14.95
CA LEU A 10 -6.31 -13.90 -13.94
C LEU A 10 -5.77 -13.66 -12.54
N SER A 11 -4.55 -14.11 -12.25
CA SER A 11 -3.92 -13.96 -10.92
C SER A 11 -3.57 -12.52 -10.56
N ILE A 12 -3.51 -11.59 -11.54
CA ILE A 12 -3.24 -10.17 -11.26
C ILE A 12 -4.35 -9.51 -10.44
N PHE A 13 -5.61 -9.94 -10.62
CA PHE A 13 -6.76 -9.35 -9.91
C PHE A 13 -6.74 -9.63 -8.41
N PRO A 14 -6.64 -10.89 -7.94
CA PRO A 14 -6.53 -11.15 -6.50
C PRO A 14 -5.25 -10.56 -5.89
N VAL A 15 -4.15 -10.51 -6.64
CA VAL A 15 -2.92 -9.87 -6.17
C VAL A 15 -3.10 -8.36 -6.00
N ALA A 16 -3.73 -7.69 -6.95
CA ALA A 16 -4.04 -6.27 -6.85
C ALA A 16 -5.01 -5.98 -5.69
N MET A 17 -6.03 -6.83 -5.52
CA MET A 17 -6.95 -6.78 -4.40
C MET A 17 -6.20 -6.86 -3.07
N LEU A 18 -5.38 -7.90 -2.87
CA LEU A 18 -4.63 -8.11 -1.63
C LEU A 18 -3.62 -7.00 -1.37
N ASN A 19 -2.88 -6.55 -2.39
CA ASN A 19 -1.90 -5.47 -2.23
C ASN A 19 -2.55 -4.17 -1.71
N ASN A 20 -3.70 -3.78 -2.28
CA ASN A 20 -4.39 -2.57 -1.84
C ASN A 20 -5.09 -2.75 -0.49
N SER A 21 -5.61 -3.94 -0.21
CA SER A 21 -6.21 -4.31 1.08
C SER A 21 -5.21 -4.18 2.22
N VAL A 22 -4.01 -4.74 2.08
CA VAL A 22 -2.98 -4.64 3.14
C VAL A 22 -2.44 -3.22 3.27
N PHE A 23 -2.35 -2.46 2.18
CA PHE A 23 -2.01 -1.04 2.27
C PHE A 23 -3.02 -0.26 3.11
N ALA A 24 -4.32 -0.42 2.82
CA ALA A 24 -5.40 0.25 3.53
C ALA A 24 -5.50 -0.22 5.00
N PHE A 25 -5.35 -1.52 5.25
CA PHE A 25 -5.46 -2.10 6.58
C PHE A 25 -4.43 -1.52 7.57
N MET A 26 -3.18 -1.31 7.15
CA MET A 26 -2.16 -0.67 7.98
C MET A 26 -2.58 0.74 8.42
N ASN A 27 -3.21 1.49 7.51
CA ASN A 27 -3.68 2.84 7.81
C ASN A 27 -4.90 2.82 8.73
N PHE A 28 -5.82 1.88 8.54
CA PHE A 28 -7.01 1.76 9.40
C PHE A 28 -6.67 1.30 10.82
N MET A 29 -5.66 0.44 10.98
CA MET A 29 -5.23 -0.03 12.30
C MET A 29 -4.32 0.95 13.05
N GLN A 30 -3.81 1.98 12.39
CA GLN A 30 -2.90 2.94 13.02
C GLN A 30 -3.50 3.64 14.24
N PRO A 31 -4.72 4.24 14.19
CA PRO A 31 -5.31 4.87 15.37
C PRO A 31 -5.45 3.92 16.56
N TYR A 32 -5.83 2.68 16.30
CA TYR A 32 -5.93 1.66 17.34
C TYR A 32 -4.59 1.40 18.04
N VAL A 33 -3.51 1.25 17.27
CA VAL A 33 -2.17 1.04 17.82
C VAL A 33 -1.68 2.27 18.59
N LEU A 34 -1.93 3.48 18.08
CA LEU A 34 -1.58 4.71 18.78
C LEU A 34 -2.27 4.82 20.15
N GLU A 35 -3.53 4.42 20.23
CA GLU A 35 -4.32 4.50 21.46
C GLU A 35 -4.01 3.36 22.43
N GLN A 36 -4.11 2.10 21.97
CA GLN A 36 -4.06 0.93 22.84
C GLN A 36 -2.65 0.45 23.18
N HIS A 37 -1.69 0.58 22.24
CA HIS A 37 -0.32 0.09 22.46
C HIS A 37 0.60 1.19 22.97
N LEU A 38 0.44 2.43 22.48
CA LEU A 38 1.34 3.54 22.82
C LEU A 38 0.73 4.56 23.78
N GLY A 39 -0.55 4.44 24.11
CA GLY A 39 -1.24 5.35 25.04
C GLY A 39 -1.27 6.81 24.59
N ILE A 40 -1.19 7.06 23.28
CA ILE A 40 -1.15 8.41 22.71
C ILE A 40 -2.54 9.04 22.81
N ALA A 41 -2.63 10.19 23.46
CA ALA A 41 -3.87 10.91 23.65
C ALA A 41 -4.55 11.29 22.31
N ARG A 42 -5.86 11.15 22.24
CA ARG A 42 -6.65 11.36 21.00
C ARG A 42 -6.43 12.73 20.34
N ASN A 43 -6.25 13.78 21.13
CA ASN A 43 -6.05 15.14 20.64
C ASN A 43 -4.76 15.33 19.81
N ILE A 44 -3.75 14.47 19.98
CA ILE A 44 -2.48 14.54 19.24
C ILE A 44 -2.36 13.44 18.16
N GLN A 45 -3.23 12.43 18.18
CA GLN A 45 -3.19 11.32 17.21
C GLN A 45 -3.30 11.80 15.76
N GLY A 46 -4.10 12.83 15.48
CA GLY A 46 -4.22 13.41 14.14
C GLY A 46 -2.90 13.98 13.62
N ALA A 47 -2.16 14.72 14.46
CA ALA A 47 -0.86 15.28 14.09
C ALA A 47 0.19 14.16 13.88
N VAL A 48 0.19 13.14 14.74
CA VAL A 48 1.07 11.98 14.61
C VAL A 48 0.76 11.21 13.31
N THR A 49 -0.49 10.90 13.07
CA THR A 49 -0.93 10.19 11.86
C THR A 49 -0.56 10.97 10.61
N GLY A 50 -0.79 12.28 10.60
CA GLY A 50 -0.45 13.15 9.48
C GLY A 50 1.05 13.20 9.20
N SER A 51 1.88 13.33 10.24
CA SER A 51 3.34 13.36 10.08
C SER A 51 3.91 12.02 9.58
N VAL A 52 3.43 10.90 10.11
CA VAL A 52 3.81 9.55 9.68
C VAL A 52 3.37 9.29 8.24
N ALA A 53 2.14 9.68 7.87
CA ALA A 53 1.65 9.55 6.50
C ALA A 53 2.46 10.40 5.52
N THR A 54 2.78 11.63 5.88
CA THR A 54 3.61 12.53 5.05
C THR A 54 5.00 11.92 4.80
N MET A 55 5.66 11.44 5.86
CA MET A 55 6.94 10.75 5.73
C MET A 55 6.83 9.53 4.79
N GLN A 56 5.80 8.71 4.99
CA GLN A 56 5.56 7.52 4.17
C GLN A 56 5.40 7.85 2.69
N GLU A 57 4.57 8.87 2.36
CA GLU A 57 4.34 9.27 0.97
C GLU A 57 5.59 9.87 0.31
N ILE A 58 6.36 10.67 1.04
CA ILE A 58 7.66 11.18 0.54
C ILE A 58 8.58 9.99 0.23
N MET A 59 8.68 9.00 1.11
CA MET A 59 9.50 7.81 0.87
C MET A 59 9.00 7.02 -0.34
N ILE A 60 7.70 6.79 -0.48
CA ILE A 60 7.12 6.09 -1.63
C ILE A 60 7.45 6.84 -2.92
N LEU A 61 7.30 8.16 -2.95
CA LEU A 61 7.61 8.99 -4.10
C LEU A 61 9.07 8.86 -4.54
N LEU A 62 10.00 8.95 -3.59
CA LEU A 62 11.43 8.85 -3.86
C LEU A 62 11.84 7.43 -4.30
N LEU A 63 11.26 6.42 -3.68
CA LEU A 63 11.63 5.02 -3.91
C LEU A 63 10.98 4.42 -5.16
N THR A 64 9.83 4.92 -5.61
CA THR A 64 9.10 4.39 -6.76
C THR A 64 9.98 4.26 -8.02
N ALA A 65 10.75 5.30 -8.34
CA ALA A 65 11.64 5.28 -9.50
C ALA A 65 12.80 4.28 -9.31
N ILE A 66 13.34 4.17 -8.10
CA ILE A 66 14.40 3.21 -7.75
C ILE A 66 13.87 1.77 -7.86
N MET A 67 12.67 1.52 -7.35
CA MET A 67 12.03 0.20 -7.40
C MET A 67 11.65 -0.20 -8.84
N GLY A 68 11.25 0.75 -9.68
CA GLY A 68 11.06 0.51 -11.11
C GLY A 68 12.34 0.05 -11.79
N ALA A 69 13.44 0.78 -11.61
CA ALA A 69 14.74 0.41 -12.15
C ALA A 69 15.27 -0.93 -11.60
N LEU A 70 15.02 -1.21 -10.31
CA LEU A 70 15.37 -2.48 -9.69
C LEU A 70 14.54 -3.63 -10.29
N ALA A 71 13.25 -3.43 -10.53
CA ALA A 71 12.36 -4.41 -11.15
C ALA A 71 12.77 -4.76 -12.58
N ASP A 72 13.28 -3.79 -13.34
CA ASP A 72 13.80 -4.03 -14.69
C ASP A 72 15.13 -4.81 -14.65
N LYS A 73 15.95 -4.59 -13.63
CA LYS A 73 17.30 -5.19 -13.49
C LYS A 73 17.28 -6.59 -12.88
N VAL A 74 16.56 -6.77 -11.79
CA VAL A 74 16.51 -8.03 -11.01
C VAL A 74 15.34 -8.93 -11.46
N GLY A 75 14.31 -8.30 -12.03
CA GLY A 75 13.08 -8.95 -12.45
C GLY A 75 11.88 -8.46 -11.63
N ARG A 76 10.74 -8.39 -12.28
CA ARG A 76 9.51 -7.84 -11.69
C ARG A 76 8.94 -8.70 -10.56
N ARG A 77 8.92 -10.01 -10.76
CA ARG A 77 8.35 -10.97 -9.81
C ARG A 77 9.09 -10.98 -8.45
N PRO A 78 10.44 -11.09 -8.38
CA PRO A 78 11.14 -11.08 -7.10
C PRO A 78 11.02 -9.74 -6.38
N VAL A 79 11.06 -8.60 -7.09
CA VAL A 79 10.89 -7.28 -6.47
C VAL A 79 9.50 -7.12 -5.85
N PHE A 80 8.46 -7.61 -6.53
CA PHE A 80 7.10 -7.61 -5.97
C PHE A 80 7.01 -8.49 -4.71
N ALA A 81 7.51 -9.72 -4.78
CA ALA A 81 7.47 -10.64 -3.65
C ALA A 81 8.24 -10.11 -2.43
N ILE A 82 9.44 -9.54 -2.64
CA ILE A 82 10.22 -8.88 -1.59
C ILE A 82 9.46 -7.69 -1.01
N GLY A 83 8.79 -6.88 -1.84
CA GLY A 83 7.94 -5.79 -1.38
C GLY A 83 6.86 -6.26 -0.41
N LEU A 84 6.15 -7.34 -0.74
CA LEU A 84 5.12 -7.93 0.14
C LEU A 84 5.71 -8.54 1.41
N VAL A 85 6.90 -9.13 1.35
CA VAL A 85 7.62 -9.64 2.54
C VAL A 85 8.04 -8.49 3.47
N LEU A 86 8.50 -7.37 2.92
CA LEU A 86 8.80 -6.17 3.72
C LEU A 86 7.55 -5.59 4.38
N MET A 87 6.41 -5.58 3.66
CA MET A 87 5.12 -5.22 4.27
C MET A 87 4.74 -6.18 5.39
N ALA A 88 4.93 -7.49 5.20
CA ALA A 88 4.69 -8.50 6.23
C ALA A 88 5.56 -8.26 7.47
N LEU A 89 6.84 -7.95 7.28
CA LEU A 89 7.76 -7.62 8.38
C LEU A 89 7.30 -6.38 9.15
N ALA A 90 6.85 -5.34 8.44
CA ALA A 90 6.30 -4.15 9.07
C ALA A 90 5.05 -4.49 9.90
N TYR A 91 4.12 -5.29 9.37
CA TYR A 91 2.95 -5.75 10.12
C TYR A 91 3.30 -6.55 11.36
N PHE A 92 4.32 -7.40 11.27
CA PHE A 92 4.79 -8.18 12.41
C PHE A 92 5.38 -7.30 13.51
N CYS A 93 6.19 -6.30 13.13
CA CYS A 93 6.85 -5.40 14.07
C CYS A 93 5.90 -4.32 14.63
N PHE A 94 4.83 -3.94 13.91
CA PHE A 94 3.97 -2.82 14.28
C PHE A 94 3.35 -2.95 15.69
N PRO A 95 2.83 -4.11 16.13
CA PRO A 95 2.29 -4.26 17.49
C PRO A 95 3.36 -4.39 18.58
N LEU A 96 4.62 -4.60 18.20
CA LEU A 96 5.73 -4.77 19.16
C LEU A 96 6.39 -3.45 19.54
N MET A 97 5.96 -2.35 18.96
CA MET A 97 6.51 -1.02 19.25
C MET A 97 6.17 -0.60 20.67
N THR A 98 7.16 -0.03 21.34
CA THR A 98 7.05 0.52 22.70
C THR A 98 7.23 2.03 22.74
N ASN A 99 7.85 2.60 21.72
CA ASN A 99 8.19 4.01 21.64
C ASN A 99 7.63 4.70 20.41
N PHE A 100 7.30 5.96 20.55
CA PHE A 100 6.79 6.80 19.48
C PHE A 100 7.69 6.83 18.22
N TYR A 101 9.01 6.87 18.41
CA TYR A 101 9.96 6.92 17.27
C TYR A 101 10.00 5.62 16.46
N GLU A 102 9.66 4.49 17.05
CA GLU A 102 9.63 3.19 16.39
C GLU A 102 8.55 3.14 15.29
N ILE A 103 7.48 3.95 15.42
CA ILE A 103 6.43 4.06 14.39
C ILE A 103 7.04 4.50 13.06
N TYR A 104 7.87 5.54 13.10
CA TYR A 104 8.49 6.06 11.88
C TYR A 104 9.38 5.01 11.21
N PHE A 105 10.12 4.24 12.01
CA PHE A 105 10.99 3.18 11.50
C PHE A 105 10.19 2.05 10.86
N VAL A 106 9.16 1.54 11.53
CA VAL A 106 8.32 0.45 10.99
C VAL A 106 7.54 0.93 9.76
N ARG A 107 7.03 2.15 9.78
CA ARG A 107 6.37 2.76 8.61
C ARG A 107 7.34 3.03 7.46
N ALA A 108 8.60 3.30 7.73
CA ALA A 108 9.62 3.40 6.70
C ALA A 108 9.84 2.04 5.99
N ILE A 109 9.96 0.94 6.75
CA ILE A 109 10.04 -0.42 6.19
C ILE A 109 8.79 -0.71 5.35
N PHE A 110 7.60 -0.35 5.85
CA PHE A 110 6.34 -0.51 5.13
C PHE A 110 6.33 0.29 3.81
N ALA A 111 6.79 1.53 3.83
CA ALA A 111 6.89 2.39 2.65
C ALA A 111 7.81 1.80 1.55
N VAL A 112 8.94 1.20 1.95
CA VAL A 112 9.82 0.47 1.01
C VAL A 112 9.07 -0.70 0.38
N GLY A 113 8.36 -1.49 1.18
CA GLY A 113 7.56 -2.62 0.71
C GLY A 113 6.44 -2.17 -0.24
N VAL A 114 5.69 -1.14 0.14
CA VAL A 114 4.60 -0.56 -0.69
C VAL A 114 5.14 -0.02 -2.00
N SER A 115 6.25 0.74 -1.99
CA SER A 115 6.82 1.30 -3.21
C SER A 115 7.24 0.20 -4.19
N ALA A 116 7.86 -0.88 -3.70
CA ALA A 116 8.25 -2.02 -4.52
C ALA A 116 7.02 -2.74 -5.10
N ALA A 117 6.06 -3.10 -4.25
CA ALA A 117 4.88 -3.85 -4.66
C ALA A 117 3.98 -3.06 -5.61
N SER A 118 3.66 -1.81 -5.29
CA SER A 118 2.78 -0.96 -6.10
C SER A 118 3.39 -0.57 -7.44
N THR A 119 4.71 -0.28 -7.47
CA THR A 119 5.41 0.03 -8.73
C THR A 119 5.38 -1.16 -9.68
N VAL A 120 5.69 -2.36 -9.19
CA VAL A 120 5.67 -3.57 -10.02
C VAL A 120 4.26 -3.90 -10.47
N LEU A 121 3.25 -3.75 -9.61
CA LEU A 121 1.85 -3.94 -9.97
C LEU A 121 1.45 -3.01 -11.12
N LEU A 122 1.86 -1.73 -11.06
CA LEU A 122 1.62 -0.76 -12.12
C LEU A 122 2.31 -1.16 -13.43
N ILE A 123 3.54 -1.66 -13.37
CA ILE A 123 4.26 -2.14 -14.55
C ILE A 123 3.50 -3.32 -15.20
N PHE A 124 2.98 -4.25 -14.42
CA PHE A 124 2.18 -5.37 -14.94
C PHE A 124 0.91 -4.90 -15.64
N THR A 125 0.28 -3.80 -15.21
CA THR A 125 -0.89 -3.23 -15.91
C THR A 125 -0.55 -2.68 -17.29
N GLY A 126 0.71 -2.28 -17.47
CA GLY A 126 1.22 -1.83 -18.78
C GLY A 126 1.59 -2.97 -19.71
N ASP A 127 2.17 -4.05 -19.16
CA ASP A 127 2.82 -5.11 -19.95
C ASP A 127 1.91 -6.29 -20.32
N TYR A 128 0.94 -6.63 -19.47
CA TYR A 128 0.12 -7.82 -19.68
C TYR A 128 -0.94 -7.65 -20.77
N PRO A 129 -1.68 -6.53 -20.83
CA PRO A 129 -2.73 -6.36 -21.84
C PRO A 129 -2.15 -5.90 -23.19
N GLN A 130 -2.92 -6.17 -24.24
CA GLN A 130 -2.78 -5.45 -25.50
C GLN A 130 -3.29 -4.01 -25.33
N GLU A 131 -2.77 -3.05 -26.09
CA GLU A 131 -3.14 -1.63 -25.97
C GLU A 131 -4.66 -1.39 -25.95
N GLN A 132 -5.39 -2.08 -26.80
CA GLN A 132 -6.84 -1.98 -26.90
C GLN A 132 -7.60 -2.45 -25.65
N SER A 133 -7.02 -3.33 -24.84
CA SER A 133 -7.66 -3.90 -23.63
C SER A 133 -7.11 -3.34 -22.31
N ARG A 134 -6.13 -2.43 -22.37
CA ARG A 134 -5.48 -1.86 -21.18
C ARG A 134 -6.47 -1.14 -20.25
N GLY A 135 -7.35 -0.30 -20.79
CA GLY A 135 -8.35 0.42 -20.00
C GLY A 135 -9.32 -0.53 -19.28
N ARG A 136 -9.75 -1.61 -19.97
CA ARG A 136 -10.62 -2.62 -19.36
C ARG A 136 -9.94 -3.37 -18.21
N LEU A 137 -8.67 -3.73 -18.39
CA LEU A 137 -7.89 -4.38 -17.32
C LEU A 137 -7.77 -3.48 -16.09
N ILE A 138 -7.38 -2.21 -16.28
CA ILE A 138 -7.23 -1.23 -15.19
C ILE A 138 -8.57 -1.02 -14.48
N GLY A 139 -9.69 -0.89 -15.22
CA GLY A 139 -11.01 -0.74 -14.63
C GLY A 139 -11.42 -1.94 -13.76
N ILE A 140 -11.23 -3.16 -14.26
CA ILE A 140 -11.53 -4.38 -13.49
C ILE A 140 -10.60 -4.48 -12.26
N MET A 141 -9.31 -4.18 -12.40
CA MET A 141 -8.39 -4.15 -11.27
C MET A 141 -8.83 -3.15 -10.20
N GLY A 142 -9.27 -1.95 -10.60
CA GLY A 142 -9.80 -0.94 -9.67
C GLY A 142 -11.02 -1.45 -8.90
N LEU A 143 -11.93 -2.19 -9.54
CA LEU A 143 -13.06 -2.83 -8.86
C LEU A 143 -12.58 -3.84 -7.81
N PHE A 144 -11.64 -4.72 -8.17
CA PHE A 144 -11.10 -5.70 -7.22
C PHE A 144 -10.38 -5.03 -6.05
N GLN A 145 -9.62 -3.96 -6.30
CA GLN A 145 -8.97 -3.17 -5.26
C GLN A 145 -10.00 -2.53 -4.32
N GLY A 146 -11.07 -1.94 -4.85
CA GLY A 146 -12.16 -1.37 -4.06
C GLY A 146 -12.88 -2.41 -3.21
N ILE A 147 -13.22 -3.57 -3.78
CA ILE A 147 -13.80 -4.70 -3.04
C ILE A 147 -12.86 -5.13 -1.90
N GLY A 148 -11.57 -5.24 -2.18
CA GLY A 148 -10.57 -5.62 -1.19
C GLY A 148 -10.51 -4.66 0.00
N VAL A 149 -10.47 -3.35 -0.25
CA VAL A 149 -10.49 -2.33 0.81
C VAL A 149 -11.79 -2.38 1.60
N THR A 150 -12.94 -2.56 0.93
CA THR A 150 -14.25 -2.67 1.60
C THR A 150 -14.30 -3.89 2.51
N VAL A 151 -13.88 -5.06 2.03
CA VAL A 151 -13.82 -6.29 2.86
C VAL A 151 -12.86 -6.08 4.04
N THR A 152 -11.73 -5.44 3.81
CA THR A 152 -10.76 -5.13 4.87
C THR A 152 -11.37 -4.24 5.95
N SER A 153 -12.06 -3.17 5.57
CA SER A 153 -12.68 -2.24 6.53
C SER A 153 -13.82 -2.90 7.31
N LEU A 154 -14.61 -3.76 6.68
CA LEU A 154 -15.76 -4.41 7.33
C LEU A 154 -15.38 -5.62 8.19
N VAL A 155 -14.32 -6.34 7.83
CA VAL A 155 -13.94 -7.60 8.48
C VAL A 155 -12.68 -7.42 9.34
N LEU A 156 -11.55 -7.02 8.73
CA LEU A 156 -10.27 -7.01 9.45
C LEU A 156 -10.20 -5.90 10.50
N VAL A 157 -10.77 -4.74 10.23
CA VAL A 157 -10.77 -3.62 11.20
C VAL A 157 -11.63 -3.93 12.43
N LYS A 158 -12.62 -4.82 12.31
CA LYS A 158 -13.44 -5.26 13.43
C LYS A 158 -12.84 -6.42 14.24
N MET A 159 -11.76 -7.04 13.76
CA MET A 159 -11.15 -8.18 14.46
C MET A 159 -10.71 -7.88 15.90
N PRO A 160 -10.15 -6.70 16.23
CA PRO A 160 -9.81 -6.40 17.62
C PRO A 160 -11.01 -6.48 18.56
N SER A 161 -12.20 -6.00 18.17
CA SER A 161 -13.40 -6.11 18.99
C SER A 161 -13.84 -7.57 19.16
N VAL A 162 -13.79 -8.37 18.09
CA VAL A 162 -14.11 -9.80 18.13
C VAL A 162 -13.18 -10.57 19.07
N PHE A 163 -11.91 -10.22 19.14
CA PHE A 163 -10.97 -10.83 20.08
C PHE A 163 -11.22 -10.34 21.51
N SER A 164 -11.52 -9.05 21.70
CA SER A 164 -11.88 -8.50 23.02
C SER A 164 -13.13 -9.13 23.59
N ASP A 165 -14.16 -9.39 22.77
CA ASP A 165 -15.39 -10.09 23.17
C ASP A 165 -15.12 -11.55 23.62
N ARG A 166 -14.01 -12.14 23.19
CA ARG A 166 -13.54 -13.45 23.63
C ARG A 166 -12.66 -13.41 24.88
N GLY A 167 -12.49 -12.24 25.49
CA GLY A 167 -11.75 -12.07 26.74
C GLY A 167 -10.25 -11.78 26.57
N PHE A 168 -9.80 -11.47 25.34
CA PHE A 168 -8.41 -11.03 25.15
C PHE A 168 -8.25 -9.55 25.53
N ASP A 169 -7.08 -9.22 26.09
CA ASP A 169 -6.72 -7.84 26.40
C ASP A 169 -6.65 -6.99 25.09
N PRO A 170 -6.97 -5.68 25.13
CA PRO A 170 -6.94 -4.82 23.95
C PRO A 170 -5.61 -4.84 23.19
N ILE A 171 -4.48 -4.87 23.90
CA ILE A 171 -3.14 -4.95 23.27
C ILE A 171 -2.98 -6.28 22.51
N GLN A 172 -3.38 -7.40 23.14
CA GLN A 172 -3.32 -8.72 22.52
C GLN A 172 -4.25 -8.81 21.29
N SER A 173 -5.46 -8.26 21.40
CA SER A 173 -6.44 -8.22 20.32
C SER A 173 -5.90 -7.46 19.10
N GLY A 174 -5.26 -6.32 19.30
CA GLY A 174 -4.59 -5.57 18.26
C GLY A 174 -3.40 -6.34 17.65
N THR A 175 -2.60 -6.97 18.49
CA THR A 175 -1.44 -7.77 18.08
C THR A 175 -1.85 -8.93 17.16
N TYR A 176 -2.84 -9.74 17.57
CA TYR A 176 -3.32 -10.86 16.76
C TYR A 176 -3.93 -10.38 15.43
N THR A 177 -4.65 -9.27 15.47
CA THR A 177 -5.24 -8.68 14.25
C THR A 177 -4.16 -8.25 13.26
N LEU A 178 -3.08 -7.61 13.72
CA LEU A 178 -1.96 -7.20 12.87
C LEU A 178 -1.15 -8.40 12.35
N TRP A 179 -1.01 -9.46 13.15
CA TRP A 179 -0.37 -10.70 12.70
C TRP A 179 -1.20 -11.46 11.65
N ILE A 180 -2.54 -11.31 11.64
CA ILE A 180 -3.36 -11.75 10.50
C ILE A 180 -2.96 -10.97 9.24
N GLY A 181 -2.73 -9.66 9.35
CA GLY A 181 -2.18 -8.84 8.25
C GLY A 181 -0.84 -9.36 7.74
N THR A 182 0.06 -9.78 8.65
CA THR A 182 1.33 -10.44 8.30
C THR A 182 1.10 -11.69 7.45
N LEU A 183 0.19 -12.57 7.89
CA LEU A 183 -0.12 -13.80 7.15
C LEU A 183 -0.71 -13.51 5.77
N ILE A 184 -1.57 -12.51 5.65
CA ILE A 184 -2.15 -12.10 4.36
C ILE A 184 -1.05 -11.60 3.41
N CYS A 185 -0.09 -10.80 3.90
CA CYS A 185 1.04 -10.34 3.11
C CYS A 185 1.93 -11.50 2.63
N LEU A 186 2.23 -12.46 3.51
CA LEU A 186 3.02 -13.65 3.16
C LEU A 186 2.31 -14.53 2.14
N LEU A 187 1.00 -14.75 2.31
CA LEU A 187 0.18 -15.48 1.32
C LEU A 187 0.18 -14.75 -0.02
N ALA A 188 0.03 -13.43 -0.03
CA ALA A 188 0.11 -12.64 -1.25
C ALA A 188 1.49 -12.77 -1.92
N ALA A 189 2.58 -12.76 -1.14
CA ALA A 189 3.93 -12.95 -1.65
C ALA A 189 4.11 -14.35 -2.29
N ILE A 190 3.56 -15.40 -1.68
CA ILE A 190 3.56 -16.75 -2.21
C ILE A 190 2.77 -16.83 -3.53
N ILE A 191 1.57 -16.24 -3.57
CA ILE A 191 0.73 -16.19 -4.78
C ILE A 191 1.48 -15.47 -5.90
N VAL A 192 2.11 -14.33 -5.62
CA VAL A 192 2.94 -13.59 -6.58
C VAL A 192 4.08 -14.47 -7.08
N PHE A 193 4.76 -15.15 -6.17
CA PHE A 193 5.92 -15.99 -6.51
C PHE A 193 5.55 -17.20 -7.36
N ILE A 194 4.38 -17.82 -7.17
CA ILE A 194 3.95 -19.01 -7.90
C ILE A 194 3.27 -18.65 -9.22
N PHE A 195 2.32 -17.71 -9.19
CA PHE A 195 1.39 -17.50 -10.30
C PHE A 195 1.77 -16.34 -11.23
N LEU A 196 2.56 -15.35 -10.78
CA LEU A 196 3.00 -14.31 -11.70
C LEU A 196 4.18 -14.77 -12.53
N LYS A 197 4.12 -14.47 -13.83
CA LYS A 197 5.21 -14.80 -14.74
C LYS A 197 6.40 -13.86 -14.47
N PRO A 198 7.64 -14.37 -14.35
CA PRO A 198 8.81 -13.50 -14.37
C PRO A 198 8.75 -12.65 -15.65
N GLY A 199 8.72 -11.33 -15.50
CA GLY A 199 8.74 -10.41 -16.63
C GLY A 199 9.97 -10.70 -17.50
N LEU A 200 9.85 -10.50 -18.80
CA LEU A 200 11.01 -10.59 -19.69
C LEU A 200 12.07 -9.64 -19.17
N HIS A 201 13.25 -10.19 -18.86
CA HIS A 201 14.47 -9.40 -18.80
C HIS A 201 14.62 -8.78 -20.20
N GLN A 202 14.08 -7.59 -20.39
CA GLN A 202 14.56 -6.80 -21.51
C GLN A 202 16.02 -6.53 -21.18
N LYS A 203 16.88 -7.20 -21.94
CA LYS A 203 18.29 -6.91 -22.01
C LYS A 203 18.43 -5.53 -22.64
N GLN A 204 18.01 -4.53 -21.90
CA GLN A 204 18.18 -3.14 -22.29
C GLN A 204 19.64 -2.82 -22.05
N GLN A 205 20.37 -2.78 -23.12
CA GLN A 205 21.81 -2.52 -23.26
C GLN A 205 22.25 -1.13 -22.79
N ASN A 206 21.39 -0.39 -22.08
CA ASN A 206 21.78 0.91 -21.53
C ASN A 206 21.24 1.02 -20.11
N THR A 207 22.10 0.79 -19.14
CA THR A 207 21.95 1.25 -17.76
C THR A 207 22.00 2.77 -17.77
N SER A 208 20.90 3.41 -18.18
CA SER A 208 20.76 4.85 -18.03
C SER A 208 20.79 5.15 -16.53
N SER A 209 21.77 5.97 -16.13
CA SER A 209 21.90 6.45 -14.77
C SER A 209 20.55 7.03 -14.30
N PHE A 210 20.16 6.79 -13.04
CA PHE A 210 18.95 7.36 -12.42
C PHE A 210 18.80 8.86 -12.73
N LYS A 211 19.93 9.59 -12.71
CA LYS A 211 20.01 11.00 -13.06
C LYS A 211 19.55 11.29 -14.50
N LYS A 212 19.85 10.39 -15.42
CA LYS A 212 19.46 10.51 -16.84
C LYS A 212 17.96 10.26 -17.02
N LEU A 213 17.41 9.21 -16.39
CA LEU A 213 15.97 8.92 -16.42
C LEU A 213 15.14 10.06 -15.81
N PHE A 214 15.59 10.61 -14.69
CA PHE A 214 14.93 11.75 -14.06
C PHE A 214 14.97 13.00 -14.93
N THR A 215 16.11 13.27 -15.57
CA THR A 215 16.27 14.43 -16.46
C THR A 215 15.42 14.28 -17.74
N GLU A 216 15.36 13.08 -18.30
CA GLU A 216 14.54 12.76 -19.47
C GLU A 216 13.04 12.90 -19.15
N GLY A 217 12.60 12.44 -17.96
CA GLY A 217 11.22 12.62 -17.48
C GLY A 217 10.83 14.10 -17.31
N LEU A 218 11.74 14.91 -16.73
CA LEU A 218 11.54 16.35 -16.59
C LEU A 218 11.53 17.07 -17.96
N GLN A 219 12.42 16.67 -18.89
CA GLN A 219 12.43 17.21 -20.23
C GLN A 219 11.15 16.84 -21.01
N ALA A 220 10.66 15.61 -20.88
CA ALA A 220 9.40 15.19 -21.47
C ALA A 220 8.23 16.06 -20.97
N ALA A 221 8.15 16.28 -19.65
CA ALA A 221 7.12 17.15 -19.07
C ALA A 221 7.25 18.63 -19.49
N LYS A 222 8.48 19.09 -19.81
CA LYS A 222 8.71 20.46 -20.31
C LYS A 222 8.28 20.62 -21.77
N ASN A 223 8.45 19.57 -22.56
CA ASN A 223 8.20 19.59 -24.00
C ASN A 223 6.77 19.23 -24.38
N ASP A 224 6.05 18.48 -23.52
CA ASP A 224 4.72 17.96 -23.77
C ASP A 224 3.74 18.43 -22.68
N ALA A 225 2.67 19.13 -23.11
CA ALA A 225 1.66 19.68 -22.23
C ALA A 225 0.82 18.57 -21.57
N ASP A 226 0.58 17.46 -22.27
CA ASP A 226 -0.24 16.35 -21.77
C ASP A 226 0.51 15.58 -20.68
N ILE A 227 1.82 15.39 -20.84
CA ILE A 227 2.66 14.77 -19.81
C ILE A 227 2.74 15.66 -18.57
N ARG A 228 2.85 16.96 -18.73
CA ARG A 228 2.84 17.93 -17.63
C ARG A 228 1.51 17.91 -16.89
N LEU A 229 0.39 17.90 -17.64
CA LEU A 229 -0.95 17.81 -17.07
C LEU A 229 -1.13 16.50 -16.29
N ALA A 230 -0.64 15.37 -16.83
CA ALA A 230 -0.69 14.07 -16.17
C ALA A 230 0.08 14.06 -14.83
N TYR A 231 1.23 14.72 -14.75
CA TYR A 231 1.98 14.85 -13.49
C TYR A 231 1.21 15.69 -12.45
N PHE A 232 0.62 16.81 -12.84
CA PHE A 232 -0.21 17.61 -11.94
C PHE A 232 -1.47 16.87 -11.51
N ALA A 233 -2.15 16.19 -12.42
CA ALA A 233 -3.34 15.39 -12.11
C ALA A 233 -3.01 14.24 -11.14
N SER A 234 -1.84 13.58 -11.28
CA SER A 234 -1.44 12.51 -10.38
C SER A 234 -1.15 12.99 -8.95
N LEU A 235 -0.58 14.19 -8.80
CA LEU A 235 -0.37 14.83 -7.51
C LEU A 235 -1.72 15.16 -6.82
N ALA A 236 -2.67 15.74 -7.56
CA ALA A 236 -3.99 16.07 -7.03
C ALA A 236 -4.77 14.81 -6.64
N ALA A 237 -4.84 13.81 -7.53
CA ALA A 237 -5.58 12.56 -7.29
C ALA A 237 -5.03 11.76 -6.10
N ARG A 238 -3.71 11.79 -5.87
CA ARG A 238 -3.11 11.07 -4.74
C ARG A 238 -3.35 11.79 -3.41
N GLY A 239 -3.31 13.10 -3.41
CA GLY A 239 -3.61 13.92 -2.23
C GLY A 239 -5.04 13.71 -1.73
N ASP A 240 -6.01 13.64 -2.63
CA ASP A 240 -7.42 13.42 -2.30
C ASP A 240 -7.66 12.07 -1.62
N LEU A 241 -7.09 10.98 -2.14
CA LEU A 241 -7.19 9.64 -1.56
C LEU A 241 -6.62 9.57 -0.13
N ILE A 242 -5.52 10.28 0.15
CA ILE A 242 -4.91 10.30 1.48
C ILE A 242 -5.75 11.11 2.45
N VAL A 243 -6.17 12.31 2.05
CA VAL A 243 -6.95 13.21 2.91
C VAL A 243 -8.30 12.57 3.23
N VAL A 244 -9.05 12.11 2.24
CA VAL A 244 -10.35 11.46 2.45
C VAL A 244 -10.18 10.15 3.23
N GLY A 245 -9.23 9.29 2.88
CA GLY A 245 -9.04 8.00 3.53
C GLY A 245 -8.62 8.10 5.00
N LEU A 246 -7.68 9.00 5.33
CA LEU A 246 -7.18 9.16 6.70
C LEU A 246 -8.11 9.99 7.58
N PHE A 247 -8.60 11.12 7.07
CA PHE A 247 -9.37 12.06 7.90
C PHE A 247 -10.84 11.70 8.02
N THR A 248 -11.43 10.96 7.07
CA THR A 248 -12.82 10.48 7.22
C THR A 248 -12.95 9.55 8.44
N PHE A 249 -12.00 8.65 8.65
CA PHE A 249 -12.02 7.78 9.84
C PHE A 249 -11.79 8.57 11.13
N CYS A 250 -10.89 9.56 11.14
CA CYS A 250 -10.70 10.43 12.30
C CYS A 250 -11.96 11.23 12.62
N LEU A 251 -12.66 11.74 11.60
CA LEU A 251 -13.90 12.52 11.78
C LEU A 251 -15.06 11.63 12.24
N LEU A 252 -15.26 10.46 11.66
CA LEU A 252 -16.32 9.54 12.08
C LEU A 252 -16.10 9.06 13.52
N TYR A 253 -14.87 8.76 13.89
CA TYR A 253 -14.54 8.34 15.26
C TYR A 253 -14.72 9.47 16.30
N THR A 254 -14.52 10.72 15.90
CA THR A 254 -14.77 11.88 16.77
C THR A 254 -16.24 12.25 16.86
N SER A 255 -17.04 12.02 15.80
CA SER A 255 -18.50 12.26 15.83
C SER A 255 -19.23 11.24 16.70
N ASP A 256 -18.87 9.95 16.60
CA ASP A 256 -19.46 8.94 17.49
C ASP A 256 -19.14 9.19 18.98
N ALA A 257 -17.91 9.66 19.28
CA ALA A 257 -17.54 10.04 20.64
C ALA A 257 -18.26 11.33 21.13
N ALA A 258 -18.68 12.21 20.22
CA ALA A 258 -19.49 13.38 20.56
C ALA A 258 -20.95 13.02 20.81
N ASP A 259 -21.50 12.05 20.08
CA ASP A 259 -22.87 11.55 20.27
C ASP A 259 -23.00 10.71 21.55
N GLU A 260 -21.99 9.93 21.93
CA GLU A 260 -21.94 9.23 23.22
C GLU A 260 -21.80 10.22 24.41
N GLY A 261 -21.18 11.39 24.20
CA GLY A 261 -21.04 12.45 25.20
C GLY A 261 -22.31 13.32 25.40
N LEU A 262 -23.26 13.26 24.47
CA LEU A 262 -24.54 13.98 24.55
C LEU A 262 -25.70 13.08 25.02
N GLY A 263 -25.43 11.81 25.31
CA GLY A 263 -26.40 10.88 25.90
C GLY A 263 -26.60 11.16 27.39
N VAL A 264 -27.39 12.18 27.71
CA VAL A 264 -28.06 12.38 29.01
C VAL A 264 -29.47 11.87 28.90
#